data_7edfbd2cb87be530e6579a60fdf001b3
#
_entry.id   7edfbd2cb87be530e6579a60fdf001b3
#
_cell.length_a   1.000
_cell.length_b   1.000
_cell.length_c   1.000
_cell.angle_alpha   90.00
_cell.angle_beta   90.00
_cell.angle_gamma   90.00
#
_symmetry.space_group_name_H-M   'P 1'
#
loop_
_entity.id
_entity.type
_entity.pdbx_description
1 polymer ?
#
loop_
_entity_poly.entity_id
_entity_poly.type
_entity_poly.pdbx_seq_one_letter_code
_entity_poly.pdbx_strand_id
1 'polypeptide(L)'
;MLTAKTSELELMEGWFDSDPEHARVRVTFPINKSAGSADSAVVYFEIEPGDRLPEHTDSAEEILYVVAGDAEAHVDDERERLTAGDLAVIPAMVPHGVVNVGTETVKVVGFFSESEIISTFNESVQPFGVAVLNQGAPPPAPNGATTGSPSESSGASS
;
A
#
# COMPACT_ATOMS: atom_id res chain seq x y z
N MET A 1 2.48 -12.07 21.56
CA MET A 1 3.33 -11.19 20.75
C MET A 1 2.86 -11.28 19.30
N LEU A 2 2.64 -10.11 18.66
CA LEU A 2 2.30 -10.05 17.24
C LEU A 2 3.59 -10.02 16.42
N THR A 3 3.72 -10.93 15.46
CA THR A 3 4.92 -11.01 14.62
C THR A 3 4.53 -11.16 13.16
N ALA A 4 5.41 -10.71 12.28
CA ALA A 4 5.29 -10.93 10.85
C ALA A 4 6.70 -11.20 10.29
N LYS A 5 6.77 -12.10 9.31
CA LYS A 5 8.05 -12.43 8.65
C LYS A 5 7.93 -12.00 7.21
N THR A 6 8.78 -11.06 6.83
CA THR A 6 8.72 -10.47 5.48
C THR A 6 8.95 -11.48 4.37
N SER A 7 9.63 -12.59 4.68
CA SER A 7 9.83 -13.67 3.71
C SER A 7 8.60 -14.55 3.50
N GLU A 8 7.56 -14.37 4.31
CA GLU A 8 6.35 -15.21 4.26
C GLU A 8 5.08 -14.40 3.97
N LEU A 9 5.20 -13.15 3.59
CA LEU A 9 4.05 -12.29 3.34
C LEU A 9 3.37 -12.65 2.02
N GLU A 10 2.04 -12.59 2.01
CA GLU A 10 1.26 -12.70 0.78
C GLU A 10 0.95 -11.29 0.32
N LEU A 11 1.47 -10.92 -0.85
CA LEU A 11 1.33 -9.58 -1.40
C LEU A 11 0.15 -9.54 -2.36
N MET A 12 -0.58 -8.44 -2.33
CA MET A 12 -1.67 -8.19 -3.26
C MET A 12 -1.20 -7.25 -4.36
N GLU A 13 -1.56 -7.57 -5.61
CA GLU A 13 -1.33 -6.69 -6.74
C GLU A 13 -2.29 -5.53 -6.68
N GLY A 14 -1.78 -4.32 -6.88
CA GLY A 14 -2.59 -3.14 -7.09
C GLY A 14 -2.12 -2.44 -8.35
N TRP A 15 -3.06 -1.90 -9.14
CA TRP A 15 -2.71 -1.16 -10.35
C TRP A 15 -3.74 -0.07 -10.60
N PHE A 16 -3.42 0.83 -11.56
CA PHE A 16 -4.23 2.01 -11.87
C PHE A 16 -4.51 2.04 -13.36
N ASP A 17 -5.76 2.32 -13.74
CA ASP A 17 -6.20 2.22 -15.13
C ASP A 17 -5.56 3.24 -16.07
N SER A 18 -5.06 4.36 -15.54
CA SER A 18 -4.36 5.35 -16.35
C SER A 18 -3.05 4.82 -16.93
N ASP A 19 -2.44 3.84 -16.26
CA ASP A 19 -1.18 3.23 -16.70
C ASP A 19 -1.05 1.85 -16.06
N PRO A 20 -1.87 0.88 -16.49
CA PRO A 20 -1.95 -0.40 -15.78
C PRO A 20 -0.70 -1.24 -15.85
N GLU A 21 0.20 -0.96 -16.81
CA GLU A 21 1.45 -1.70 -16.93
C GLU A 21 2.51 -1.23 -15.96
N HIS A 22 2.52 0.07 -15.62
CA HIS A 22 3.60 0.66 -14.82
C HIS A 22 3.16 1.33 -13.53
N ALA A 23 1.93 1.81 -13.43
CA ALA A 23 1.37 2.27 -12.16
C ALA A 23 0.88 1.03 -11.40
N ARG A 24 1.81 0.34 -10.75
CA ARG A 24 1.61 -1.03 -10.30
C ARG A 24 2.49 -1.33 -9.10
N VAL A 25 1.93 -2.00 -8.08
CA VAL A 25 2.65 -2.31 -6.85
C VAL A 25 2.12 -3.62 -6.27
N ARG A 26 2.97 -4.34 -5.56
CA ARG A 26 2.56 -5.46 -4.73
C ARG A 26 2.69 -5.03 -3.27
N VAL A 27 1.65 -5.21 -2.49
CA VAL A 27 1.57 -4.58 -1.16
C VAL A 27 0.81 -5.43 -0.17
N THR A 28 1.19 -5.30 1.10
CA THR A 28 0.41 -5.82 2.22
C THR A 28 0.68 -4.98 3.47
N PHE A 29 -0.27 -5.01 4.41
CA PHE A 29 -0.14 -4.39 5.72
C PHE A 29 -0.08 -5.51 6.77
N PRO A 30 1.11 -6.05 7.06
CA PRO A 30 1.22 -7.17 8.00
C PRO A 30 0.91 -6.79 9.44
N ILE A 31 1.03 -5.52 9.78
CA ILE A 31 0.76 -5.00 11.12
C ILE A 31 -0.12 -3.77 10.97
N ASN A 32 -1.32 -3.82 11.53
CA ASN A 32 -2.27 -2.72 11.55
C ASN A 32 -3.33 -2.99 12.61
N LYS A 33 -4.35 -2.16 12.67
CA LYS A 33 -5.43 -2.29 13.64
C LYS A 33 -6.12 -3.65 13.53
N SER A 34 -6.45 -4.09 12.33
CA SER A 34 -7.16 -5.37 12.16
C SER A 34 -6.29 -6.56 12.53
N ALA A 35 -4.97 -6.43 12.48
CA ALA A 35 -4.04 -7.47 12.91
C ALA A 35 -3.72 -7.40 14.40
N GLY A 36 -4.23 -6.39 15.11
CA GLY A 36 -4.09 -6.31 16.56
C GLY A 36 -3.11 -5.27 17.08
N SER A 37 -2.59 -4.39 16.23
CA SER A 37 -1.72 -3.31 16.68
C SER A 37 -2.56 -2.16 17.25
N ALA A 38 -2.07 -1.54 18.33
CA ALA A 38 -2.80 -0.49 19.00
C ALA A 38 -2.56 0.88 18.37
N ASP A 39 -1.29 1.24 18.14
CA ASP A 39 -0.91 2.61 17.82
C ASP A 39 0.00 2.75 16.62
N SER A 40 0.25 1.68 15.88
CA SER A 40 1.16 1.72 14.73
C SER A 40 0.73 0.74 13.65
N ALA A 41 1.24 0.96 12.45
CA ALA A 41 1.04 0.03 11.34
C ALA A 41 2.32 -0.07 10.54
N VAL A 42 2.46 -1.19 9.86
CA VAL A 42 3.58 -1.43 8.94
C VAL A 42 2.99 -1.84 7.60
N VAL A 43 3.47 -1.17 6.54
CA VAL A 43 3.23 -1.60 5.17
C VAL A 43 4.52 -2.21 4.62
N TYR A 44 4.38 -3.25 3.82
CA TYR A 44 5.48 -3.79 3.03
C TYR A 44 5.04 -3.76 1.57
N PHE A 45 5.89 -3.24 0.69
CA PHE A 45 5.54 -3.23 -0.72
C PHE A 45 6.78 -3.43 -1.61
N GLU A 46 6.50 -3.91 -2.82
CA GLU A 46 7.52 -4.16 -3.85
C GLU A 46 7.09 -3.50 -5.14
N ILE A 47 8.08 -2.92 -5.83
CA ILE A 47 7.87 -2.25 -7.12
C ILE A 47 8.89 -2.81 -8.10
N GLU A 48 8.40 -3.34 -9.24
CA GLU A 48 9.27 -3.88 -10.28
C GLU A 48 9.97 -2.76 -11.03
N PRO A 49 11.11 -3.06 -11.71
CA PRO A 49 11.79 -2.06 -12.53
C PRO A 49 10.85 -1.43 -13.55
N GLY A 50 10.89 -0.11 -13.65
CA GLY A 50 10.02 0.64 -14.55
C GLY A 50 8.65 0.98 -13.97
N ASP A 51 8.28 0.39 -12.85
CA ASP A 51 6.98 0.60 -12.24
C ASP A 51 7.07 1.65 -11.13
N ARG A 52 5.90 2.07 -10.67
CA ARG A 52 5.79 3.08 -9.61
C ARG A 52 4.58 2.88 -8.74
N LEU A 53 4.69 3.31 -7.50
CA LEU A 53 3.55 3.56 -6.62
C LEU A 53 3.14 5.01 -6.84
N PRO A 54 1.98 5.28 -7.44
CA PRO A 54 1.58 6.63 -7.79
C PRO A 54 1.37 7.53 -6.60
N GLU A 55 1.30 8.82 -6.88
CA GLU A 55 1.09 9.85 -5.87
C GLU A 55 -0.21 9.61 -5.11
N HIS A 56 -0.13 9.72 -3.80
CA HIS A 56 -1.25 9.58 -2.89
C HIS A 56 -0.95 10.29 -1.59
N THR A 57 -1.95 10.41 -0.73
CA THR A 57 -1.78 10.92 0.63
C THR A 57 -2.16 9.83 1.62
N ASP A 58 -1.52 9.87 2.77
CA ASP A 58 -1.86 9.04 3.92
C ASP A 58 -2.21 9.92 5.10
N SER A 59 -3.18 9.49 5.90
CA SER A 59 -3.66 10.30 7.03
C SER A 59 -2.71 10.32 8.22
N ALA A 60 -1.64 9.52 8.20
CA ALA A 60 -0.64 9.45 9.27
C ALA A 60 0.75 9.65 8.71
N GLU A 61 1.67 10.10 9.56
CA GLU A 61 3.08 10.19 9.20
C GLU A 61 3.63 8.80 8.93
N GLU A 62 4.50 8.69 7.92
CA GLU A 62 5.13 7.44 7.55
C GLU A 62 6.64 7.58 7.54
N ILE A 63 7.34 6.54 8.00
CA ILE A 63 8.78 6.42 7.82
C ILE A 63 9.00 5.29 6.82
N LEU A 64 9.59 5.61 5.68
CA LEU A 64 9.99 4.62 4.68
C LEU A 64 11.39 4.11 4.98
N TYR A 65 11.57 2.81 4.84
CA TYR A 65 12.88 2.17 4.92
C TYR A 65 13.06 1.30 3.69
N VAL A 66 14.02 1.64 2.84
CA VAL A 66 14.30 0.87 1.62
C VAL A 66 15.14 -0.35 2.01
N VAL A 67 14.62 -1.53 1.73
CA VAL A 67 15.29 -2.80 2.04
C VAL A 67 16.17 -3.23 0.88
N ALA A 68 15.73 -2.99 -0.36
CA ALA A 68 16.47 -3.42 -1.56
C ALA A 68 16.08 -2.53 -2.74
N GLY A 69 17.00 -2.43 -3.69
CA GLY A 69 16.76 -1.73 -4.95
C GLY A 69 17.10 -0.25 -4.89
N ASP A 70 16.83 0.43 -6.00
CA ASP A 70 17.04 1.86 -6.18
C ASP A 70 15.72 2.53 -6.45
N ALA A 71 15.27 3.38 -5.54
CA ALA A 71 14.01 4.08 -5.64
C ALA A 71 14.24 5.59 -5.74
N GLU A 72 13.29 6.27 -6.35
CA GLU A 72 13.17 7.71 -6.24
C GLU A 72 11.87 7.99 -5.51
N ALA A 73 11.97 8.60 -4.33
CA ALA A 73 10.80 9.05 -3.59
C ALA A 73 10.53 10.49 -3.94
N HIS A 74 9.27 10.84 -4.17
CA HIS A 74 8.89 12.23 -4.26
C HIS A 74 7.89 12.52 -3.15
N VAL A 75 8.13 13.64 -2.47
CA VAL A 75 7.32 14.08 -1.34
C VAL A 75 7.08 15.57 -1.59
N ASP A 76 5.84 15.93 -1.94
CA ASP A 76 5.49 17.28 -2.38
C ASP A 76 6.37 17.68 -3.58
N ASP A 77 7.17 18.74 -3.45
CA ASP A 77 8.04 19.20 -4.52
C ASP A 77 9.45 18.61 -4.46
N GLU A 78 9.75 17.82 -3.45
CA GLU A 78 11.08 17.24 -3.24
C GLU A 78 11.19 15.87 -3.88
N ARG A 79 12.38 15.57 -4.38
CA ARG A 79 12.72 14.26 -4.91
C ARG A 79 14.05 13.83 -4.33
N GLU A 80 14.11 12.55 -3.92
CA GLU A 80 15.31 12.02 -3.30
C GLU A 80 15.52 10.60 -3.78
N ARG A 81 16.77 10.26 -4.09
CA ARG A 81 17.13 8.89 -4.43
C ARG A 81 17.39 8.12 -3.15
N LEU A 82 16.72 6.99 -2.99
CA LEU A 82 16.84 6.13 -1.82
C LEU A 82 17.28 4.75 -2.26
N THR A 83 18.33 4.24 -1.63
CA THR A 83 18.83 2.89 -1.89
C THR A 83 18.74 2.06 -0.61
N ALA A 84 19.12 0.80 -0.68
CA ALA A 84 19.04 -0.11 0.47
C ALA A 84 19.68 0.49 1.72
N GLY A 85 18.94 0.54 2.81
CA GLY A 85 19.38 1.11 4.08
C GLY A 85 18.97 2.56 4.30
N ASP A 86 18.42 3.24 3.29
CA ASP A 86 18.03 4.64 3.42
C ASP A 86 16.64 4.78 4.01
N LEU A 87 16.43 5.91 4.69
CA LEU A 87 15.20 6.23 5.40
C LEU A 87 14.67 7.59 4.93
N ALA A 88 13.35 7.73 4.92
CA ALA A 88 12.71 9.01 4.63
C ALA A 88 11.46 9.16 5.49
N VAL A 89 11.16 10.40 5.89
CA VAL A 89 9.93 10.73 6.61
C VAL A 89 8.97 11.39 5.65
N ILE A 90 7.74 10.91 5.63
CA ILE A 90 6.66 11.47 4.85
C ILE A 90 5.62 12.02 5.82
N PRO A 91 5.42 13.35 5.86
CA PRO A 91 4.43 13.91 6.77
C PRO A 91 3.01 13.50 6.40
N ALA A 92 2.13 13.48 7.39
CA ALA A 92 0.72 13.17 7.17
C ALA A 92 0.10 14.11 6.13
N MET A 93 -0.70 13.58 5.25
CA MET A 93 -1.47 14.31 4.23
C MET A 93 -0.63 15.00 3.15
N VAL A 94 0.67 14.72 3.08
CA VAL A 94 1.52 15.28 2.03
C VAL A 94 1.55 14.32 0.85
N PRO A 95 1.26 14.79 -0.38
CA PRO A 95 1.29 13.92 -1.57
C PRO A 95 2.68 13.34 -1.81
N HIS A 96 2.73 12.04 -2.02
CA HIS A 96 4.01 11.35 -2.21
C HIS A 96 3.83 10.10 -3.06
N GLY A 97 4.94 9.63 -3.60
CA GLY A 97 4.98 8.40 -4.39
C GLY A 97 6.40 7.86 -4.48
N VAL A 98 6.55 6.68 -5.05
CA VAL A 98 7.85 6.00 -5.16
C VAL A 98 7.95 5.38 -6.54
N VAL A 99 9.09 5.61 -7.20
CA VAL A 99 9.38 5.06 -8.54
C VAL A 99 10.58 4.14 -8.42
N ASN A 100 10.52 2.98 -9.07
CA ASN A 100 11.70 2.13 -9.20
C ASN A 100 12.54 2.67 -10.37
N VAL A 101 13.71 3.23 -10.05
CA VAL A 101 14.63 3.78 -11.06
C VAL A 101 15.82 2.88 -11.31
N GLY A 102 15.82 1.69 -10.74
CA GLY A 102 16.91 0.72 -10.88
C GLY A 102 16.54 -0.45 -11.78
N THR A 103 17.29 -1.52 -11.63
CA THR A 103 17.14 -2.73 -12.44
C THR A 103 16.71 -3.94 -11.62
N GLU A 104 16.54 -3.77 -10.31
CA GLU A 104 16.10 -4.81 -9.40
C GLU A 104 14.78 -4.40 -8.75
N THR A 105 14.05 -5.36 -8.21
CA THR A 105 12.84 -5.07 -7.44
C THR A 105 13.15 -4.16 -6.27
N VAL A 106 12.43 -3.06 -6.15
CA VAL A 106 12.49 -2.19 -4.98
C VAL A 106 11.62 -2.80 -3.89
N LYS A 107 12.18 -2.93 -2.68
CA LYS A 107 11.47 -3.47 -1.52
C LYS A 107 11.52 -2.44 -0.43
N VAL A 108 10.35 -2.10 0.13
CA VAL A 108 10.22 -1.03 1.10
C VAL A 108 9.36 -1.49 2.27
N VAL A 109 9.78 -1.10 3.47
CA VAL A 109 8.96 -1.19 4.67
C VAL A 109 8.60 0.22 5.08
N GLY A 110 7.31 0.47 5.31
CA GLY A 110 6.83 1.75 5.82
C GLY A 110 6.26 1.58 7.21
N PHE A 111 6.58 2.51 8.09
CA PHE A 111 6.11 2.52 9.48
C PHE A 111 5.22 3.73 9.67
N PHE A 112 3.97 3.49 10.08
CA PHE A 112 3.00 4.56 10.32
C PHE A 112 2.81 4.82 11.80
N SER A 113 2.54 6.07 12.12
CA SER A 113 2.35 6.52 13.50
C SER A 113 0.96 6.22 14.06
N GLU A 114 0.11 5.54 13.30
CA GLU A 114 -1.24 5.14 13.72
C GLU A 114 -1.51 3.74 13.21
N SER A 115 -2.43 3.05 13.85
CA SER A 115 -2.78 1.67 13.45
C SER A 115 -3.83 1.62 12.34
N GLU A 116 -4.48 2.75 12.07
CA GLU A 116 -5.52 2.86 11.05
C GLU A 116 -5.22 4.10 10.20
N ILE A 117 -4.92 3.89 8.93
CA ILE A 117 -4.50 4.95 8.02
C ILE A 117 -5.48 5.01 6.85
N ILE A 118 -5.85 6.21 6.44
CA ILE A 118 -6.66 6.41 5.24
C ILE A 118 -5.72 6.85 4.13
N SER A 119 -5.62 6.03 3.09
CA SER A 119 -4.83 6.33 1.90
C SER A 119 -5.76 6.80 0.79
N THR A 120 -5.44 7.94 0.18
CA THR A 120 -6.26 8.55 -0.88
C THR A 120 -5.42 8.72 -2.14
N PHE A 121 -5.87 8.09 -3.22
CA PHE A 121 -5.25 8.16 -4.55
C PHE A 121 -6.06 9.07 -5.47
N ASN A 122 -5.47 9.48 -6.60
CA ASN A 122 -6.14 10.35 -7.56
C ASN A 122 -7.12 9.60 -8.46
N GLU A 123 -7.04 8.28 -8.49
CA GLU A 123 -7.95 7.42 -9.24
C GLU A 123 -8.14 6.11 -8.47
N SER A 124 -9.08 5.30 -8.92
CA SER A 124 -9.37 4.03 -8.26
C SER A 124 -8.20 3.06 -8.33
N VAL A 125 -7.92 2.42 -7.20
CA VAL A 125 -6.93 1.35 -7.11
C VAL A 125 -7.60 0.05 -7.52
N GLN A 126 -7.08 -0.60 -8.55
CA GLN A 126 -7.59 -1.87 -9.00
C GLN A 126 -6.86 -3.03 -8.31
N PRO A 127 -7.49 -4.16 -8.09
CA PRO A 127 -8.83 -4.56 -8.57
C PRO A 127 -9.97 -4.11 -7.65
N PHE A 128 -9.70 -3.26 -6.66
CA PHE A 128 -10.68 -2.91 -5.63
C PHE A 128 -11.71 -1.88 -6.10
N GLY A 129 -11.38 -1.05 -7.09
CA GLY A 129 -12.30 -0.09 -7.66
C GLY A 129 -12.60 1.11 -6.76
N VAL A 130 -11.72 1.42 -5.81
CA VAL A 130 -11.88 2.53 -4.88
C VAL A 130 -10.61 3.35 -4.83
N ALA A 131 -10.75 4.66 -4.68
CA ALA A 131 -9.61 5.58 -4.57
C ALA A 131 -9.20 5.83 -3.12
N VAL A 132 -10.06 5.51 -2.17
CA VAL A 132 -9.81 5.74 -0.74
C VAL A 132 -9.84 4.38 -0.04
N LEU A 133 -8.76 4.08 0.67
CA LEU A 133 -8.62 2.80 1.36
C LEU A 133 -8.36 3.03 2.85
N ASN A 134 -9.04 2.24 3.68
CA ASN A 134 -8.76 2.19 5.12
C ASN A 134 -7.76 1.07 5.35
N GLN A 135 -6.50 1.43 5.59
CA GLN A 135 -5.42 0.47 5.74
C GLN A 135 -5.40 -0.19 7.12
N GLY A 136 -6.24 0.25 8.04
CA GLY A 136 -6.41 -0.41 9.34
C GLY A 136 -7.45 -1.51 9.33
N ALA A 137 -8.18 -1.65 8.23
CA ALA A 137 -9.20 -2.67 8.04
C ALA A 137 -8.66 -3.78 7.14
N PRO A 138 -9.33 -4.94 7.06
CA PRO A 138 -9.00 -5.91 6.03
C PRO A 138 -9.19 -5.30 4.66
N PRO A 139 -8.41 -5.71 3.64
CA PRO A 139 -8.53 -5.14 2.31
C PRO A 139 -9.93 -5.39 1.74
N PRO A 140 -10.43 -4.47 0.90
CA PRO A 140 -11.74 -4.65 0.28
C PRO A 140 -11.71 -5.81 -0.69
N ALA A 141 -12.89 -6.38 -0.97
CA ALA A 141 -13.01 -7.42 -1.98
C ALA A 141 -12.69 -6.85 -3.36
N PRO A 142 -12.09 -7.64 -4.24
CA PRO A 142 -11.86 -7.21 -5.61
C PRO A 142 -13.17 -6.84 -6.31
N ASN A 143 -13.09 -5.83 -7.16
CA ASN A 143 -14.23 -5.38 -7.95
C ASN A 143 -14.70 -6.53 -8.83
N GLY A 144 -16.00 -6.76 -8.85
CA GLY A 144 -16.57 -7.85 -9.63
C GLY A 144 -16.54 -9.22 -8.95
N ALA A 145 -15.95 -9.33 -7.78
CA ALA A 145 -15.96 -10.58 -7.03
C ALA A 145 -17.39 -10.83 -6.53
N THR A 146 -17.87 -12.04 -6.69
CA THR A 146 -19.15 -12.42 -6.11
C THR A 146 -18.90 -12.71 -4.65
N THR A 147 -19.52 -11.94 -3.84
CA THR A 147 -19.44 -12.18 -2.42
C THR A 147 -20.63 -12.97 -2.05
N GLY A 148 -20.84 -13.71 -2.51
CA GLY A 148 -21.81 -14.39 -2.11
C GLY A 148 -22.91 -13.98 -1.35
N SER A 149 -23.27 -13.84 -1.15
CA SER A 149 -23.93 -13.66 -0.54
C SER A 149 -24.85 -14.16 -0.28
N PRO A 150 -24.95 -14.37 -0.06
CA PRO A 150 -25.63 -14.89 0.21
C PRO A 150 -26.72 -14.79 0.66
N SER A 151 -26.79 -14.48 0.65
CA SER A 151 -27.54 -14.44 1.09
C SER A 151 -28.61 -14.37 1.01
N GLU A 152 -28.74 -14.16 0.54
CA GLU A 152 -29.58 -14.04 0.44
C GLU A 152 -30.37 -14.76 0.58
N SER A 153 -30.37 -14.98 0.68
CA SER A 153 -30.99 -15.48 0.80
C SER A 153 -31.90 -15.65 1.17
N SER A 154 -32.04 -15.39 1.17
CA SER A 154 -32.74 -15.46 1.47
C SER A 154 -33.71 -15.57 1.61
N GLY A 155 -33.78 -15.48 1.47
CA GLY A 155 -34.59 -15.48 1.57
C GLY A 155 -35.47 -15.96 1.72
N ALA A 156 -35.58 -15.96 1.54
CA ALA A 156 -36.29 -16.30 1.54
C ALA A 156 -37.22 -16.76 1.87
N SER A 157 -37.61 -16.70 1.85
CA SER A 157 -38.33 -17.04 2.04
C SER A 157 -39.27 -17.33 2.22
N SER A 158 -39.66 -17.34 2.24
CA SER A 158 -40.41 -17.54 2.47
C SER A 158 -41.17 -18.00 2.71
#